data_81713f872a107706f05904e8fc8bc471
#
_entry.id   81713f872a107706f05904e8fc8bc471
#
_cell.length_a   1.000
_cell.length_b   1.000
_cell.length_c   1.000
_cell.angle_alpha   90.00
_cell.angle_beta   90.00
_cell.angle_gamma   90.00
#
_symmetry.space_group_name_H-M   'P 1'
#
loop_
_entity.id
_entity.type
_entity.pdbx_description
1 polymer ?
#
loop_
_entity_poly.entity_id
_entity_poly.type
_entity_poly.pdbx_seq_one_letter_code
_entity_poly.pdbx_strand_id
1 'polypeptide(L)'
;MFIGPVPHSRGLRIAVPLVAVEGVALVLYGVFILVQSLRLGITGPAEVSNLPAVVLEIVIFCGFGVALLFTARGLWNTHRVARAPAVLAQIMAVVVGGPLALSTELTSRVSGAIIVVVAVAAVIALLSPAVTEELG
;
A
#
# COMPACT_ATOMS: atom_id res chain seq x y z
N MET A 1 24.19 -20.05 18.64
CA MET A 1 24.44 -19.39 17.41
C MET A 1 23.51 -19.85 16.30
N PHE A 2 22.97 -18.94 15.59
CA PHE A 2 22.06 -19.23 14.53
C PHE A 2 22.78 -19.56 13.22
N ILE A 3 22.42 -20.65 12.60
CA ILE A 3 23.00 -21.09 11.34
C ILE A 3 21.87 -21.36 10.36
N GLY A 4 21.81 -20.62 9.28
CA GLY A 4 20.78 -20.73 8.27
C GLY A 4 19.69 -19.67 8.41
N PRO A 5 18.68 -19.65 7.53
CA PRO A 5 17.64 -18.64 7.54
C PRO A 5 16.74 -18.77 8.76
N VAL A 6 16.40 -17.62 9.38
CA VAL A 6 15.45 -17.58 10.48
C VAL A 6 14.05 -17.81 9.91
N PRO A 7 13.28 -18.79 10.45
CA PRO A 7 11.89 -18.93 10.01
C PRO A 7 11.10 -17.69 10.41
N HIS A 8 10.37 -17.13 9.46
CA HIS A 8 9.52 -15.96 9.72
C HIS A 8 8.27 -16.40 10.48
N SER A 9 7.80 -15.54 11.41
CA SER A 9 6.55 -15.77 12.11
C SER A 9 5.37 -15.73 11.15
N ARG A 10 4.24 -16.25 11.61
CA ARG A 10 2.99 -16.18 10.83
C ARG A 10 2.60 -14.73 10.55
N GLY A 11 2.78 -13.84 11.54
CA GLY A 11 2.49 -12.42 11.36
C GLY A 11 3.28 -11.80 10.23
N LEU A 12 4.59 -12.07 10.18
CA LEU A 12 5.45 -11.54 9.12
C LEU A 12 5.12 -12.17 7.77
N ARG A 13 4.84 -13.47 7.73
CA ARG A 13 4.43 -14.13 6.48
C ARG A 13 3.11 -13.60 5.93
N ILE A 14 2.26 -13.05 6.78
CA ILE A 14 1.01 -12.41 6.35
C ILE A 14 1.26 -10.96 5.96
N ALA A 15 2.01 -10.22 6.77
CA ALA A 15 2.24 -8.80 6.57
C ALA A 15 3.02 -8.51 5.28
N VAL A 16 4.09 -9.26 5.01
CA VAL A 16 4.95 -9.00 3.85
C VAL A 16 4.19 -9.12 2.53
N PRO A 17 3.44 -10.21 2.26
CA PRO A 17 2.66 -10.27 1.03
C PRO A 17 1.59 -9.19 0.94
N LEU A 18 0.94 -8.82 2.04
CA LEU A 18 -0.08 -7.78 2.03
C LEU A 18 0.52 -6.43 1.65
N VAL A 19 1.66 -6.08 2.25
CA VAL A 19 2.35 -4.82 1.94
C VAL A 19 2.85 -4.84 0.49
N ALA A 20 3.39 -5.97 0.03
CA ALA A 20 3.86 -6.12 -1.34
C ALA A 20 2.73 -5.96 -2.35
N VAL A 21 1.58 -6.60 -2.09
CA VAL A 21 0.41 -6.48 -2.97
C VAL A 21 -0.08 -5.04 -3.02
N GLU A 22 -0.11 -4.36 -1.88
CA GLU A 22 -0.48 -2.94 -1.85
C GLU A 22 0.47 -2.10 -2.69
N GLY A 23 1.78 -2.35 -2.59
CA GLY A 23 2.78 -1.64 -3.38
C GLY A 23 2.60 -1.87 -4.87
N VAL A 24 2.40 -3.13 -5.27
CA VAL A 24 2.14 -3.48 -6.69
C VAL A 24 0.86 -2.81 -7.18
N ALA A 25 -0.20 -2.85 -6.36
CA ALA A 25 -1.47 -2.25 -6.74
C ALA A 25 -1.33 -0.73 -6.97
N LEU A 26 -0.58 -0.04 -6.13
CA LEU A 26 -0.36 1.40 -6.28
C LEU A 26 0.45 1.71 -7.54
N VAL A 27 1.50 0.93 -7.83
CA VAL A 27 2.29 1.12 -9.05
C VAL A 27 1.42 0.88 -10.28
N LEU A 28 0.63 -0.19 -10.27
CA LEU A 28 -0.26 -0.50 -11.40
C LEU A 28 -1.30 0.60 -11.60
N TYR A 29 -1.83 1.16 -10.52
CA TYR A 29 -2.78 2.25 -10.60
C TYR A 29 -2.14 3.51 -11.19
N GLY A 30 -0.91 3.83 -10.76
CA GLY A 30 -0.16 4.95 -11.31
C GLY A 30 0.13 4.77 -12.80
N VAL A 31 0.53 3.56 -13.20
CA VAL A 31 0.75 3.23 -14.61
C VAL A 31 -0.56 3.33 -15.40
N PHE A 32 -1.67 2.87 -14.81
CA PHE A 32 -2.98 2.99 -15.45
C PHE A 32 -3.34 4.45 -15.72
N ILE A 33 -3.13 5.33 -14.74
CA ILE A 33 -3.39 6.77 -14.93
C ILE A 33 -2.50 7.31 -16.06
N LEU A 34 -1.23 6.93 -16.09
CA LEU A 34 -0.31 7.35 -17.14
C LEU A 34 -0.79 6.92 -18.52
N VAL A 35 -1.15 5.64 -18.67
CA VAL A 35 -1.61 5.10 -19.95
C VAL A 35 -2.90 5.80 -20.41
N GLN A 36 -3.86 6.01 -19.48
CA GLN A 36 -5.09 6.70 -19.83
C GLN A 36 -4.85 8.14 -20.23
N SER A 37 -3.93 8.83 -19.54
CA SER A 37 -3.58 10.21 -19.90
C SER A 37 -2.93 10.30 -21.27
N LEU A 38 -2.11 9.33 -21.64
CA LEU A 38 -1.47 9.30 -22.95
C LEU A 38 -2.45 8.95 -24.08
N ARG A 39 -3.43 8.07 -23.79
CA ARG A 39 -4.40 7.62 -24.79
C ARG A 39 -5.54 8.60 -25.01
N LEU A 40 -6.08 9.14 -23.92
CA LEU A 40 -7.29 9.96 -23.94
C LEU A 40 -7.01 11.45 -23.80
N GLY A 41 -5.78 11.79 -23.43
CA GLY A 41 -5.44 13.16 -23.07
C GLY A 41 -6.02 13.54 -21.73
N ILE A 42 -5.79 14.79 -21.32
CA ILE A 42 -6.35 15.32 -20.10
C ILE A 42 -7.64 16.03 -20.46
N THR A 43 -8.76 15.42 -20.11
CA THR A 43 -10.09 15.89 -20.48
C THR A 43 -10.90 16.28 -19.24
N GLY A 44 -11.90 17.10 -19.42
CA GLY A 44 -12.78 17.54 -18.36
C GLY A 44 -12.69 19.04 -18.14
N PRO A 45 -13.38 19.55 -17.11
CA PRO A 45 -13.32 20.98 -16.77
C PRO A 45 -11.89 21.40 -16.39
N ALA A 46 -11.58 22.67 -16.63
CA ALA A 46 -10.25 23.21 -16.35
C ALA A 46 -9.80 23.00 -14.89
N GLU A 47 -10.75 22.95 -13.97
CA GLU A 47 -10.50 22.76 -12.55
C GLU A 47 -9.97 21.36 -12.22
N VAL A 48 -10.28 20.35 -13.05
CA VAL A 48 -9.86 18.97 -12.83
C VAL A 48 -8.94 18.46 -13.92
N SER A 49 -8.92 19.09 -15.09
CA SER A 49 -8.03 18.74 -16.22
C SER A 49 -6.75 19.54 -16.12
N ASN A 50 -5.89 19.13 -15.21
CA ASN A 50 -4.67 19.86 -14.90
C ASN A 50 -3.46 18.95 -15.06
N LEU A 51 -2.63 19.21 -16.05
CA LEU A 51 -1.45 18.38 -16.33
C LEU A 51 -0.51 18.26 -15.14
N PRO A 52 -0.13 19.35 -14.44
CA PRO A 52 0.70 19.20 -13.25
C PRO A 52 0.08 18.33 -12.17
N ALA A 53 -1.24 18.42 -11.97
CA ALA A 53 -1.94 17.60 -10.98
C ALA A 53 -1.92 16.11 -11.37
N VAL A 54 -2.10 15.80 -12.65
CA VAL A 54 -2.06 14.42 -13.14
C VAL A 54 -0.66 13.84 -12.99
N VAL A 55 0.37 14.61 -13.36
CA VAL A 55 1.77 14.19 -13.22
C VAL A 55 2.08 13.92 -11.73
N LEU A 56 1.67 14.83 -10.86
CA LEU A 56 1.87 14.68 -9.42
C LEU A 56 1.19 13.41 -8.90
N GLU A 57 -0.04 13.14 -9.34
CA GLU A 57 -0.77 11.95 -8.94
C GLU A 57 -0.03 10.67 -9.35
N ILE A 58 0.45 10.61 -10.59
CA ILE A 58 1.23 9.46 -11.09
C ILE A 58 2.49 9.27 -10.24
N VAL A 59 3.23 10.36 -10.00
CA VAL A 59 4.46 10.30 -9.19
C VAL A 59 4.16 9.81 -7.77
N ILE A 60 3.09 10.30 -7.17
CA ILE A 60 2.71 9.89 -5.82
C ILE A 60 2.37 8.40 -5.78
N PHE A 61 1.50 7.93 -6.67
CA PHE A 61 1.10 6.52 -6.64
C PHE A 61 2.25 5.58 -6.95
N CYS A 62 3.03 5.88 -7.97
CA CYS A 62 4.19 5.06 -8.31
C CYS A 62 5.26 5.13 -7.22
N GLY A 63 5.51 6.31 -6.67
CA GLY A 63 6.49 6.50 -5.62
C GLY A 63 6.13 5.75 -4.34
N PHE A 64 4.88 5.89 -3.88
CA PHE A 64 4.42 5.15 -2.71
C PHE A 64 4.41 3.65 -2.94
N GLY A 65 4.01 3.22 -4.15
CA GLY A 65 4.01 1.80 -4.49
C GLY A 65 5.40 1.20 -4.41
N VAL A 66 6.39 1.88 -5.01
CA VAL A 66 7.79 1.45 -4.95
C VAL A 66 8.31 1.46 -3.52
N ALA A 67 7.98 2.50 -2.76
CA ALA A 67 8.37 2.60 -1.35
C ALA A 67 7.81 1.44 -0.54
N LEU A 68 6.56 1.05 -0.79
CA LEU A 68 5.95 -0.10 -0.12
C LEU A 68 6.61 -1.42 -0.51
N LEU A 69 7.02 -1.57 -1.77
CA LEU A 69 7.76 -2.76 -2.19
C LEU A 69 9.11 -2.87 -1.48
N PHE A 70 9.84 -1.76 -1.35
CA PHE A 70 11.08 -1.74 -0.57
C PHE A 70 10.81 -2.02 0.91
N THR A 71 9.72 -1.48 1.44
CA THR A 71 9.30 -1.74 2.82
C THR A 71 9.00 -3.22 3.04
N ALA A 72 8.28 -3.84 2.11
CA ALA A 72 7.99 -5.27 2.18
C ALA A 72 9.29 -6.10 2.19
N ARG A 73 10.24 -5.72 1.35
CA ARG A 73 11.55 -6.39 1.31
C ARG A 73 12.30 -6.20 2.63
N GLY A 74 12.26 -4.98 3.18
CA GLY A 74 12.88 -4.71 4.48
C GLY A 74 12.27 -5.54 5.59
N LEU A 75 10.93 -5.68 5.61
CA LEU A 75 10.24 -6.52 6.57
C LEU A 75 10.65 -7.99 6.42
N TRP A 76 10.72 -8.47 5.17
CA TRP A 76 11.14 -9.85 4.92
C TRP A 76 12.56 -10.12 5.42
N ASN A 77 13.43 -9.11 5.29
CA ASN A 77 14.80 -9.18 5.79
C ASN A 77 14.90 -8.82 7.27
N THR A 78 13.76 -8.71 7.94
CA THR A 78 13.66 -8.39 9.36
C THR A 78 14.33 -7.08 9.77
N HIS A 79 14.33 -6.09 8.88
CA HIS A 79 14.81 -4.76 9.19
C HIS A 79 13.78 -4.03 10.05
N ARG A 80 14.16 -3.72 11.27
CA ARG A 80 13.32 -3.04 12.23
C ARG A 80 12.74 -1.71 11.72
N VAL A 81 13.58 -0.96 10.98
CA VAL A 81 13.18 0.35 10.46
C VAL A 81 12.03 0.26 9.44
N ALA A 82 11.80 -0.90 8.84
CA ALA A 82 10.72 -1.07 7.87
C ALA A 82 9.33 -1.09 8.50
N ARG A 83 9.24 -1.34 9.80
CA ARG A 83 7.95 -1.47 10.49
C ARG A 83 7.16 -0.17 10.52
N ALA A 84 7.81 0.94 10.86
CA ALA A 84 7.14 2.23 10.97
C ALA A 84 6.51 2.69 9.66
N PRO A 85 7.23 2.71 8.52
CA PRO A 85 6.60 3.07 7.25
C PRO A 85 5.51 2.08 6.84
N ALA A 86 5.64 0.79 7.17
CA ALA A 86 4.60 -0.19 6.86
C ALA A 86 3.31 0.11 7.63
N VAL A 87 3.41 0.38 8.92
CA VAL A 87 2.25 0.72 9.75
C VAL A 87 1.63 2.05 9.31
N LEU A 88 2.46 3.04 9.03
CA LEU A 88 1.98 4.34 8.55
C LEU A 88 1.19 4.18 7.25
N ALA A 89 1.68 3.35 6.33
CA ALA A 89 0.98 3.09 5.07
C ALA A 89 -0.41 2.48 5.31
N GLN A 90 -0.53 1.61 6.31
CA GLN A 90 -1.82 1.00 6.63
C GLN A 90 -2.78 2.01 7.24
N ILE A 91 -2.29 2.91 8.08
CA ILE A 91 -3.11 4.00 8.62
C ILE A 91 -3.62 4.88 7.48
N MET A 92 -2.75 5.23 6.54
CA MET A 92 -3.15 6.00 5.36
C MET A 92 -4.17 5.26 4.51
N ALA A 93 -4.00 3.93 4.37
CA ALA A 93 -4.95 3.10 3.63
C ALA A 93 -6.35 3.15 4.26
N VAL A 94 -6.43 3.11 5.59
CA VAL A 94 -7.71 3.22 6.29
C VAL A 94 -8.32 4.61 6.10
N VAL A 95 -7.50 5.66 6.15
CA VAL A 95 -7.97 7.03 5.95
C VAL A 95 -8.56 7.20 4.55
N VAL A 96 -7.96 6.57 3.54
CA VAL A 96 -8.47 6.63 2.16
C VAL A 96 -9.62 5.65 1.94
N GLY A 97 -9.48 4.43 2.42
CA GLY A 97 -10.45 3.36 2.20
C GLY A 97 -11.74 3.53 2.99
N GLY A 98 -11.66 4.13 4.18
CA GLY A 98 -12.83 4.32 5.03
C GLY A 98 -13.96 5.08 4.35
N PRO A 99 -13.72 6.32 3.86
CA PRO A 99 -14.74 7.06 3.12
C PRO A 99 -15.24 6.34 1.88
N LEU A 100 -14.35 5.63 1.16
CA LEU A 100 -14.77 4.83 0.01
C LEU A 100 -15.72 3.70 0.41
N ALA A 101 -15.44 3.03 1.54
CA ALA A 101 -16.29 1.97 2.04
C ALA A 101 -17.68 2.46 2.45
N LEU A 102 -17.80 3.74 2.80
CA LEU A 102 -19.06 4.37 3.18
C LEU A 102 -19.78 5.00 1.98
N SER A 103 -19.19 4.92 0.78
CA SER A 103 -19.78 5.46 -0.43
C SER A 103 -21.06 4.72 -0.81
N THR A 104 -21.97 5.42 -1.50
CA THR A 104 -23.18 4.82 -2.04
C THR A 104 -22.94 4.08 -3.34
N GLU A 105 -21.85 4.38 -4.04
CA GLU A 105 -21.47 3.69 -5.26
C GLU A 105 -20.89 2.30 -4.92
N LEU A 106 -21.41 1.28 -5.58
CA LEU A 106 -21.02 -0.11 -5.27
C LEU A 106 -19.52 -0.36 -5.48
N THR A 107 -18.97 0.10 -6.60
CA THR A 107 -17.54 -0.11 -6.90
C THR A 107 -16.65 0.54 -5.86
N SER A 108 -16.94 1.79 -5.49
CA SER A 108 -16.18 2.51 -4.46
C SER A 108 -16.32 1.84 -3.11
N ARG A 109 -17.54 1.41 -2.76
CA ARG A 109 -17.81 0.75 -1.48
C ARG A 109 -17.05 -0.57 -1.35
N VAL A 110 -17.08 -1.39 -2.39
CA VAL A 110 -16.37 -2.68 -2.39
C VAL A 110 -14.87 -2.45 -2.35
N SER A 111 -14.35 -1.53 -3.16
CA SER A 111 -12.91 -1.21 -3.17
C SER A 111 -12.45 -0.69 -1.81
N GLY A 112 -13.20 0.22 -1.22
CA GLY A 112 -12.87 0.76 0.09
C GLY A 112 -12.91 -0.29 1.18
N ALA A 113 -13.91 -1.18 1.16
CA ALA A 113 -14.01 -2.26 2.12
C ALA A 113 -12.80 -3.22 2.02
N ILE A 114 -12.40 -3.56 0.81
CA ILE A 114 -11.22 -4.42 0.60
C ILE A 114 -9.97 -3.72 1.14
N ILE A 115 -9.78 -2.45 0.83
CA ILE A 115 -8.63 -1.67 1.30
C ILE A 115 -8.58 -1.66 2.82
N VAL A 116 -9.70 -1.39 3.49
CA VAL A 116 -9.76 -1.33 4.95
C VAL A 116 -9.47 -2.71 5.56
N VAL A 117 -10.07 -3.77 5.02
CA VAL A 117 -9.86 -5.13 5.54
C VAL A 117 -8.40 -5.53 5.43
N VAL A 118 -7.79 -5.29 4.26
CA VAL A 118 -6.37 -5.60 4.05
C VAL A 118 -5.49 -4.79 4.99
N ALA A 119 -5.77 -3.49 5.14
CA ALA A 119 -5.00 -2.61 6.02
C ALA A 119 -5.08 -3.06 7.47
N VAL A 120 -6.28 -3.38 7.97
CA VAL A 120 -6.47 -3.85 9.34
C VAL A 120 -5.73 -5.16 9.57
N ALA A 121 -5.85 -6.11 8.63
CA ALA A 121 -5.13 -7.38 8.72
C ALA A 121 -3.62 -7.16 8.76
N ALA A 122 -3.10 -6.27 7.93
CA ALA A 122 -1.67 -5.95 7.90
C ALA A 122 -1.21 -5.32 9.22
N VAL A 123 -1.99 -4.39 9.79
CA VAL A 123 -1.64 -3.76 11.07
C VAL A 123 -1.63 -4.79 12.19
N ILE A 124 -2.64 -5.65 12.25
CA ILE A 124 -2.69 -6.70 13.26
C ILE A 124 -1.46 -7.60 13.16
N ALA A 125 -1.10 -8.00 11.94
CA ALA A 125 0.07 -8.83 11.72
C ALA A 125 1.37 -8.11 12.10
N LEU A 126 1.52 -6.84 11.72
CA LEU A 126 2.72 -6.04 11.99
C LEU A 126 2.91 -5.76 13.48
N LEU A 127 1.81 -5.63 14.23
CA LEU A 127 1.86 -5.34 15.66
C LEU A 127 1.82 -6.60 16.51
N SER A 128 1.79 -7.79 15.91
CA SER A 128 1.78 -9.02 16.67
C SER A 128 3.06 -9.17 17.49
N PRO A 129 2.99 -9.83 18.66
CA PRO A 129 4.19 -10.03 19.50
C PRO A 129 5.32 -10.77 18.79
N ALA A 130 4.98 -11.75 17.96
CA ALA A 130 5.98 -12.51 17.22
C ALA A 130 6.76 -11.64 16.23
N VAL A 131 6.07 -10.75 15.51
CA VAL A 131 6.73 -9.81 14.59
C VAL A 131 7.55 -8.79 15.39
N THR A 132 7.04 -8.32 16.51
CA THR A 132 7.77 -7.40 17.37
C THR A 132 9.10 -8.02 17.83
N GLU A 133 9.10 -9.27 18.21
CA GLU A 133 10.32 -9.98 18.60
C GLU A 133 11.29 -10.15 17.41
N GLU A 134 10.76 -10.51 16.25
CA GLU A 134 11.60 -10.71 15.05
C GLU A 134 12.29 -9.43 14.61
N LEU A 135 11.59 -8.30 14.67
CA LEU A 135 12.14 -7.02 14.24
C LEU A 135 13.01 -6.36 15.31
N GLY A 136 13.01 -6.92 16.48
CA GLY A 136 13.88 -6.50 17.55
C GLY A 136 13.45 -5.33 18.34
#